data_dce93f99ab942c28abc2080e2fe6d9aa
#
_entry.id   dce93f99ab942c28abc2080e2fe6d9aa
#
_cell.length_a   1.000
_cell.length_b   1.000
_cell.length_c   1.000
_cell.angle_alpha   90.00
_cell.angle_beta   90.00
_cell.angle_gamma   90.00
#
_symmetry.space_group_name_H-M   'P 1'
#
loop_
_entity.id
_entity.type
_entity.pdbx_description
1 polymer ?
#
loop_
_entity_poly.entity_id
_entity_poly.type
_entity_poly.pdbx_seq_one_letter_code
_entity_poly.pdbx_strand_id
1 'polypeptide(L)'
;MVKRPIKIIKINPKDNNLIAISKEIAKIEQFFFNPPWSEKEILSSLQNDNYYFFTAFFNKEIVGYSSFNKILNEGYINNIAVKSDFQNQKVGFDILNEMILQAKKLSLSFLTLEVRKSNEKAIKLYSKLGFKIDGQRKDFYNNPTENGYIMTLKFNC
;
A
#
# COMPACT_ATOMS: atom_id res chain seq x y z
N MET A 1 -16.53 6.81 20.72
CA MET A 1 -16.53 5.73 19.69
C MET A 1 -15.52 4.67 20.08
N VAL A 2 -15.94 3.42 20.18
CA VAL A 2 -15.02 2.33 20.52
C VAL A 2 -14.12 2.07 19.31
N LYS A 3 -12.80 2.13 19.52
CA LYS A 3 -11.82 1.84 18.49
C LYS A 3 -11.86 0.34 18.18
N ARG A 4 -12.06 -0.01 16.91
CA ARG A 4 -12.00 -1.41 16.46
C ARG A 4 -10.58 -1.94 16.61
N PRO A 5 -10.37 -3.14 17.15
CA PRO A 5 -9.02 -3.72 17.27
C PRO A 5 -8.51 -4.19 15.92
N ILE A 6 -7.74 -3.34 15.24
CA ILE A 6 -7.11 -3.63 13.96
C ILE A 6 -5.70 -4.10 14.20
N LYS A 7 -5.33 -5.20 13.56
CA LYS A 7 -3.98 -5.77 13.65
C LYS A 7 -3.30 -5.66 12.29
N ILE A 8 -2.12 -5.06 12.26
CA ILE A 8 -1.32 -4.96 11.02
C ILE A 8 -0.34 -6.13 11.00
N ILE A 9 -0.38 -6.90 9.92
CA ILE A 9 0.46 -8.10 9.76
C ILE A 9 1.23 -8.01 8.45
N LYS A 10 2.54 -8.16 8.54
CA LYS A 10 3.39 -8.36 7.38
C LYS A 10 3.25 -9.83 6.95
N ILE A 11 2.93 -10.06 5.68
CA ILE A 11 2.72 -11.40 5.15
C ILE A 11 4.07 -12.06 4.86
N ASN A 12 4.24 -13.30 5.31
CA ASN A 12 5.42 -14.10 5.00
C ASN A 12 5.22 -14.81 3.65
N PRO A 13 6.15 -14.66 2.69
CA PRO A 13 6.04 -15.33 1.38
C PRO A 13 5.96 -16.86 1.45
N LYS A 14 6.29 -17.44 2.59
CA LYS A 14 6.26 -18.91 2.78
C LYS A 14 5.04 -19.40 3.55
N ASP A 15 4.08 -18.51 3.86
CA ASP A 15 2.85 -18.90 4.54
C ASP A 15 2.02 -19.87 3.70
N ASN A 16 1.28 -20.74 4.38
CA ASN A 16 0.44 -21.75 3.72
C ASN A 16 -0.87 -21.18 3.17
N ASN A 17 -1.27 -19.98 3.59
CA ASN A 17 -2.57 -19.38 3.28
C ASN A 17 -2.51 -18.27 2.23
N LEU A 18 -1.45 -18.20 1.44
CA LEU A 18 -1.27 -17.13 0.45
C LEU A 18 -2.38 -17.12 -0.61
N ILE A 19 -2.91 -18.29 -1.00
CA ILE A 19 -4.01 -18.36 -1.95
C ILE A 19 -5.26 -17.69 -1.38
N ALA A 20 -5.60 -17.96 -0.13
CA ALA A 20 -6.74 -17.34 0.54
C ALA A 20 -6.54 -15.81 0.68
N ILE A 21 -5.34 -15.38 1.06
CA ILE A 21 -4.98 -13.97 1.17
C ILE A 21 -5.10 -13.27 -0.18
N SER A 22 -4.60 -13.89 -1.25
CA SER A 22 -4.67 -13.32 -2.60
C SER A 22 -6.11 -13.10 -3.07
N LYS A 23 -7.01 -14.03 -2.74
CA LYS A 23 -8.44 -13.89 -3.06
C LYS A 23 -9.08 -12.71 -2.34
N GLU A 24 -8.78 -12.54 -1.07
CA GLU A 24 -9.32 -11.42 -0.28
C GLU A 24 -8.78 -10.07 -0.76
N ILE A 25 -7.48 -9.98 -1.05
CA ILE A 25 -6.88 -8.76 -1.59
C ILE A 25 -7.48 -8.45 -2.97
N ALA A 26 -7.67 -9.47 -3.82
CA ALA A 26 -8.26 -9.26 -5.15
C ALA A 26 -9.66 -8.66 -5.09
N LYS A 27 -10.46 -9.05 -4.11
CA LYS A 27 -11.80 -8.46 -3.91
C LYS A 27 -11.71 -6.97 -3.57
N ILE A 28 -10.76 -6.58 -2.73
CA ILE A 28 -10.53 -5.18 -2.38
C ILE A 28 -10.05 -4.42 -3.61
N GLU A 29 -9.13 -4.99 -4.39
CA GLU A 29 -8.63 -4.40 -5.63
C GLU A 29 -9.75 -4.12 -6.63
N GLN A 30 -10.64 -5.08 -6.84
CA GLN A 30 -11.76 -4.93 -7.77
C GLN A 30 -12.69 -3.78 -7.36
N PHE A 31 -12.85 -3.54 -6.06
CA PHE A 31 -13.71 -2.48 -5.57
C PHE A 31 -13.09 -1.09 -5.77
N PHE A 32 -11.79 -0.95 -5.60
CA PHE A 32 -11.14 0.37 -5.54
C PHE A 32 -10.36 0.77 -6.79
N PHE A 33 -9.96 -0.19 -7.63
CA PHE A 33 -9.04 0.10 -8.74
C PHE A 33 -9.58 -0.39 -10.08
N ASN A 34 -9.22 0.34 -11.14
CA ASN A 34 -9.57 0.00 -12.51
C ASN A 34 -8.38 0.36 -13.43
N PRO A 35 -7.65 -0.60 -14.01
CA PRO A 35 -7.84 -2.05 -13.81
C PRO A 35 -7.30 -2.51 -12.44
N PRO A 36 -7.94 -3.52 -11.82
CA PRO A 36 -7.42 -4.10 -10.59
C PRO A 36 -6.30 -5.11 -10.89
N TRP A 37 -5.43 -5.35 -9.91
CA TRP A 37 -4.56 -6.52 -9.97
C TRP A 37 -5.41 -7.78 -9.89
N SER A 38 -5.07 -8.76 -10.74
CA SER A 38 -5.73 -10.06 -10.69
C SER A 38 -5.26 -10.87 -9.47
N GLU A 39 -6.08 -11.83 -9.08
CA GLU A 39 -5.71 -12.78 -8.02
C GLU A 39 -4.37 -13.46 -8.30
N LYS A 40 -4.14 -13.85 -9.57
CA LYS A 40 -2.89 -14.49 -10.01
C LYS A 40 -1.68 -13.57 -9.85
N GLU A 41 -1.82 -12.31 -10.22
CA GLU A 41 -0.75 -11.31 -10.06
C GLU A 41 -0.44 -11.06 -8.59
N ILE A 42 -1.47 -10.97 -7.76
CA ILE A 42 -1.31 -10.79 -6.32
C ILE A 42 -0.59 -11.99 -5.71
N LEU A 43 -1.02 -13.21 -6.03
CA LEU A 43 -0.40 -14.42 -5.52
C LEU A 43 1.07 -14.51 -5.92
N SER A 44 1.37 -14.23 -7.18
CA SER A 44 2.75 -14.21 -7.69
C SER A 44 3.61 -13.21 -6.92
N SER A 45 3.07 -12.02 -6.64
CA SER A 45 3.76 -10.99 -5.87
C SER A 45 3.94 -11.38 -4.41
N LEU A 46 2.93 -12.00 -3.79
CA LEU A 46 3.02 -12.48 -2.41
C LEU A 46 4.14 -13.52 -2.24
N GLN A 47 4.38 -14.33 -3.26
CA GLN A 47 5.42 -15.37 -3.27
C GLN A 47 6.81 -14.82 -3.58
N ASN A 48 6.91 -13.58 -4.00
CA ASN A 48 8.17 -12.95 -4.42
C ASN A 48 8.85 -12.27 -3.23
N ASP A 49 10.10 -12.65 -2.95
CA ASP A 49 10.87 -12.12 -1.82
C ASP A 49 11.15 -10.61 -1.89
N ASN A 50 11.00 -10.00 -3.06
CA ASN A 50 11.19 -8.56 -3.25
C ASN A 50 9.91 -7.75 -3.03
N TYR A 51 8.78 -8.39 -2.77
CA TYR A 51 7.52 -7.74 -2.45
C TYR A 51 7.22 -7.90 -0.96
N TYR A 52 6.81 -6.82 -0.34
CA TYR A 52 6.49 -6.76 1.09
C TYR A 52 5.02 -6.32 1.22
N PHE A 53 4.17 -7.26 1.64
CA PHE A 53 2.74 -7.02 1.82
C PHE A 53 2.40 -6.81 3.28
N PHE A 54 1.58 -5.81 3.54
CA PHE A 54 1.08 -5.47 4.86
C PHE A 54 -0.43 -5.47 4.82
N THR A 55 -1.04 -6.24 5.69
CA THR A 55 -2.49 -6.40 5.75
C THR A 55 -3.01 -5.93 7.10
N ALA A 56 -4.18 -5.33 7.07
CA ALA A 56 -4.92 -4.95 8.27
C ALA A 56 -6.03 -5.97 8.50
N PHE A 57 -6.03 -6.59 9.67
CA PHE A 57 -7.04 -7.57 10.06
C PHE A 57 -7.95 -7.00 11.11
N PHE A 58 -9.24 -7.19 10.93
CA PHE A 58 -10.26 -7.06 11.97
C PHE A 58 -10.86 -8.44 12.18
N ASN A 59 -10.66 -9.01 13.38
CA ASN A 59 -10.90 -10.43 13.61
C ASN A 59 -10.10 -11.26 12.60
N LYS A 60 -10.76 -12.08 11.77
CA LYS A 60 -10.10 -12.92 10.77
C LYS A 60 -10.24 -12.37 9.34
N GLU A 61 -10.74 -11.16 9.20
CA GLU A 61 -11.03 -10.54 7.91
C GLU A 61 -9.96 -9.52 7.54
N ILE A 62 -9.49 -9.53 6.29
CA ILE A 62 -8.62 -8.49 5.76
C ILE A 62 -9.49 -7.28 5.41
N VAL A 63 -9.23 -6.15 6.06
CA VAL A 63 -9.98 -4.91 5.88
C VAL A 63 -9.18 -3.83 5.17
N GLY A 64 -7.90 -4.07 4.93
CA GLY A 64 -7.03 -3.15 4.20
C GLY A 64 -5.70 -3.81 3.89
N TYR A 65 -4.99 -3.25 2.91
CA TYR A 65 -3.66 -3.73 2.57
C TYR A 65 -2.87 -2.67 1.81
N SER A 66 -1.58 -2.84 1.79
CA SER A 66 -0.67 -2.18 0.87
C SER A 66 0.56 -3.05 0.67
N SER A 67 1.35 -2.70 -0.31
CA SER A 67 2.62 -3.38 -0.55
C SER A 67 3.65 -2.43 -1.14
N PHE A 68 4.92 -2.77 -0.99
CA PHE A 68 5.96 -2.18 -1.80
C PHE A 68 6.86 -3.26 -2.37
N ASN A 69 7.44 -2.99 -3.52
CA ASN A 69 8.49 -3.85 -4.06
C ASN A 69 9.84 -3.15 -3.92
N LYS A 70 10.84 -3.96 -3.62
CA LYS A 70 12.22 -3.51 -3.44
C LYS A 70 13.02 -3.80 -4.71
N ILE A 71 13.70 -2.77 -5.21
CA ILE A 71 14.65 -2.90 -6.32
C ILE A 71 15.95 -2.28 -5.82
N LEU A 72 16.97 -3.12 -5.62
CA LEU A 72 18.22 -2.69 -4.98
C LEU A 72 17.92 -2.09 -3.60
N ASN A 73 18.25 -0.83 -3.38
CA ASN A 73 17.97 -0.13 -2.13
C ASN A 73 16.81 0.86 -2.24
N GLU A 74 15.93 0.67 -3.21
CA GLU A 74 14.78 1.54 -3.47
C GLU A 74 13.47 0.79 -3.24
N GLY A 75 12.49 1.44 -2.60
CA GLY A 75 11.17 0.86 -2.37
C GLY A 75 10.10 1.61 -3.15
N TYR A 76 9.26 0.86 -3.85
CA TYR A 76 8.18 1.39 -4.68
C TYR A 76 6.84 0.91 -4.12
N ILE A 77 6.08 1.82 -3.54
CA ILE A 77 4.76 1.50 -2.98
C ILE A 77 3.79 1.29 -4.14
N ASN A 78 3.08 0.18 -4.07
CA ASN A 78 2.03 -0.17 -5.02
C ASN A 78 0.69 0.44 -4.54
N ASN A 79 -0.40 -0.31 -4.64
CA ASN A 79 -1.70 0.19 -4.23
C ASN A 79 -1.85 0.16 -2.70
N ILE A 80 -2.64 1.08 -2.18
CA ILE A 80 -3.13 1.03 -0.80
C ILE A 80 -4.65 1.14 -0.83
N ALA A 81 -5.33 0.29 -0.08
CA ALA A 81 -6.77 0.33 0.02
C ALA A 81 -7.24 -0.11 1.40
N VAL A 82 -8.28 0.55 1.89
CA VAL A 82 -8.97 0.23 3.15
C VAL A 82 -10.46 0.14 2.85
N LYS A 83 -11.11 -0.94 3.27
CA LYS A 83 -12.56 -1.12 3.11
C LYS A 83 -13.32 0.07 3.68
N SER A 84 -14.40 0.46 3.02
CA SER A 84 -15.15 1.69 3.35
C SER A 84 -15.54 1.79 4.82
N ASP A 85 -15.99 0.70 5.43
CA ASP A 85 -16.41 0.67 6.84
C ASP A 85 -15.26 0.88 7.82
N PHE A 86 -14.02 0.80 7.36
CA PHE A 86 -12.82 0.93 8.19
C PHE A 86 -12.01 2.18 7.86
N GLN A 87 -12.47 2.99 6.94
CA GLN A 87 -11.83 4.26 6.60
C GLN A 87 -12.02 5.28 7.73
N ASN A 88 -11.16 6.30 7.76
CA ASN A 88 -11.15 7.37 8.77
C ASN A 88 -10.92 6.87 10.21
N GLN A 89 -10.28 5.71 10.36
CA GLN A 89 -9.94 5.08 11.64
C GLN A 89 -8.43 4.82 11.76
N LYS A 90 -7.63 5.53 10.98
CA LYS A 90 -6.16 5.44 10.92
C LYS A 90 -5.62 4.10 10.42
N VAL A 91 -6.43 3.27 9.77
CA VAL A 91 -5.96 1.97 9.24
C VAL A 91 -4.88 2.16 8.18
N GLY A 92 -5.12 3.06 7.22
CA GLY A 92 -4.12 3.37 6.18
C GLY A 92 -2.84 3.95 6.76
N PHE A 93 -2.95 4.82 7.75
CA PHE A 93 -1.80 5.38 8.46
C PHE A 93 -0.98 4.27 9.13
N ASP A 94 -1.64 3.35 9.84
CA ASP A 94 -0.98 2.26 10.55
C ASP A 94 -0.28 1.29 9.59
N ILE A 95 -0.93 0.97 8.45
CA ILE A 95 -0.31 0.14 7.41
C ILE A 95 0.97 0.79 6.89
N LEU A 96 0.89 2.06 6.50
CA LEU A 96 2.03 2.80 5.95
C LEU A 96 3.15 2.95 6.98
N ASN A 97 2.80 3.16 8.24
CA ASN A 97 3.79 3.28 9.30
C ASN A 97 4.60 1.98 9.46
N GLU A 98 3.94 0.82 9.41
CA GLU A 98 4.62 -0.47 9.43
C GLU A 98 5.52 -0.66 8.20
N MET A 99 5.06 -0.21 7.03
CA MET A 99 5.86 -0.26 5.82
C MET A 99 7.13 0.59 5.94
N ILE A 100 7.01 1.78 6.52
CA ILE A 100 8.15 2.67 6.77
C ILE A 100 9.15 2.02 7.71
N LEU A 101 8.67 1.40 8.79
CA LEU A 101 9.55 0.69 9.73
C LEU A 101 10.30 -0.45 9.04
N GLN A 102 9.62 -1.20 8.18
CA GLN A 102 10.26 -2.28 7.42
C GLN A 102 11.30 -1.74 6.43
N ALA A 103 10.98 -0.66 5.75
CA ALA A 103 11.90 -0.01 4.80
C ALA A 103 13.19 0.44 5.50
N LYS A 104 13.07 0.99 6.70
CA LYS A 104 14.22 1.37 7.52
C LYS A 104 15.06 0.15 7.92
N LYS A 105 14.42 -0.94 8.33
CA LYS A 105 15.12 -2.20 8.65
C LYS A 105 15.90 -2.76 7.49
N LEU A 106 15.37 -2.57 6.28
CA LEU A 106 16.00 -3.02 5.03
C LEU A 106 17.07 -2.04 4.54
N SER A 107 17.29 -0.93 5.22
CA SER A 107 18.23 0.14 4.83
C SER A 107 17.93 0.71 3.45
N LEU A 108 16.65 0.85 3.11
CA LEU A 108 16.27 1.46 1.83
C LEU A 108 16.61 2.96 1.85
N SER A 109 16.96 3.48 0.66
CA SER A 109 17.23 4.92 0.49
C SER A 109 15.95 5.74 0.54
N PHE A 110 14.87 5.18 0.01
CA PHE A 110 13.58 5.85 -0.03
C PHE A 110 12.44 4.88 -0.26
N LEU A 111 11.24 5.35 0.08
CA LEU A 111 9.98 4.83 -0.43
C LEU A 111 9.35 5.88 -1.32
N THR A 112 8.87 5.48 -2.49
CA THR A 112 8.19 6.38 -3.42
C THR A 112 6.87 5.79 -3.87
N LEU A 113 5.94 6.67 -4.26
CA LEU A 113 4.62 6.28 -4.74
C LEU A 113 4.11 7.28 -5.76
N GLU A 114 3.06 6.88 -6.47
CA GLU A 114 2.34 7.76 -7.38
C GLU A 114 0.91 7.90 -6.89
N VAL A 115 0.35 9.10 -6.99
CA VAL A 115 -0.99 9.41 -6.51
C VAL A 115 -1.66 10.38 -7.46
N ARG A 116 -2.97 10.22 -7.70
CA ARG A 116 -3.74 11.17 -8.50
C ARG A 116 -3.65 12.56 -7.86
N LYS A 117 -3.43 13.55 -8.69
CA LYS A 117 -3.36 14.95 -8.25
C LYS A 117 -4.62 15.39 -7.48
N SER A 118 -5.78 14.86 -7.85
CA SER A 118 -7.05 15.16 -7.19
C SER A 118 -7.30 14.41 -5.89
N ASN A 119 -6.48 13.41 -5.56
CA ASN A 119 -6.66 12.59 -4.37
C ASN A 119 -6.09 13.28 -3.14
N GLU A 120 -6.75 14.36 -2.70
CA GLU A 120 -6.30 15.20 -1.60
C GLU A 120 -6.20 14.42 -0.28
N LYS A 121 -7.11 13.49 -0.04
CA LYS A 121 -7.13 12.68 1.18
C LYS A 121 -5.86 11.82 1.29
N ALA A 122 -5.48 11.15 0.20
CA ALA A 122 -4.26 10.34 0.17
C ALA A 122 -3.01 11.22 0.29
N ILE A 123 -2.98 12.34 -0.43
CA ILE A 123 -1.84 13.28 -0.37
C ILE A 123 -1.62 13.77 1.07
N LYS A 124 -2.70 14.11 1.78
CA LYS A 124 -2.60 14.51 3.19
C LYS A 124 -2.05 13.40 4.06
N LEU A 125 -2.50 12.17 3.85
CA LEU A 125 -2.03 11.01 4.59
C LEU A 125 -0.52 10.82 4.40
N TYR A 126 -0.08 10.81 3.15
CA TYR A 126 1.35 10.65 2.82
C TYR A 126 2.18 11.79 3.37
N SER A 127 1.68 13.02 3.28
CA SER A 127 2.38 14.20 3.80
C SER A 127 2.56 14.13 5.32
N LYS A 128 1.59 13.63 6.05
CA LYS A 128 1.69 13.43 7.50
C LYS A 128 2.80 12.45 7.86
N LEU A 129 3.05 11.46 6.99
CA LEU A 129 4.10 10.46 7.20
C LEU A 129 5.48 10.91 6.72
N GLY A 130 5.57 12.12 6.17
CA GLY A 130 6.83 12.71 5.74
C GLY A 130 7.12 12.60 4.25
N PHE A 131 6.21 12.03 3.46
CA PHE A 131 6.36 12.01 2.00
C PHE A 131 6.23 13.43 1.45
N LYS A 132 7.04 13.75 0.45
CA LYS A 132 7.02 15.05 -0.23
C LYS A 132 6.84 14.85 -1.73
N ILE A 133 6.11 15.75 -2.37
CA ILE A 133 5.99 15.76 -3.83
C ILE A 133 7.36 16.11 -4.42
N ASP A 134 7.92 15.24 -5.23
CA ASP A 134 9.19 15.47 -5.91
C ASP A 134 9.11 15.33 -7.41
N GLY A 135 7.93 15.13 -7.96
CA GLY A 135 7.72 15.03 -9.39
C GLY A 135 6.25 14.97 -9.76
N GLN A 136 6.00 15.06 -11.06
CA GLN A 136 4.67 14.96 -11.62
C GLN A 136 4.75 14.22 -12.96
N ARG A 137 3.80 13.31 -13.19
CA ARG A 137 3.64 12.62 -14.46
C ARG A 137 2.38 13.12 -15.15
N LYS A 138 2.52 13.74 -16.30
CA LYS A 138 1.41 14.27 -17.08
C LYS A 138 0.57 13.12 -17.64
N ASP A 139 -0.75 13.22 -17.50
CA ASP A 139 -1.73 12.27 -18.05
C ASP A 139 -1.43 10.81 -17.68
N PHE A 140 -0.91 10.59 -16.48
CA PHE A 140 -0.49 9.28 -16.00
C PHE A 140 -1.67 8.33 -15.77
N TYR A 141 -2.79 8.85 -15.29
CA TYR A 141 -4.00 8.08 -15.00
C TYR A 141 -5.03 8.19 -16.11
N ASN A 142 -5.85 7.15 -16.26
CA ASN A 142 -6.98 7.10 -17.18
C ASN A 142 -8.30 6.97 -16.41
N ASN A 143 -9.42 7.33 -17.05
CA ASN A 143 -10.78 7.14 -16.56
C ASN A 143 -11.05 7.77 -15.18
N PRO A 144 -10.89 9.09 -14.99
CA PRO A 144 -10.54 10.11 -16.00
C PRO A 144 -9.03 10.27 -16.19
N THR A 145 -8.64 10.86 -17.31
CA THR A 145 -7.26 11.26 -17.56
C THR A 145 -6.86 12.34 -16.54
N GLU A 146 -5.76 12.11 -15.86
CA GLU A 146 -5.31 12.99 -14.80
C GLU A 146 -3.81 12.85 -14.58
N ASN A 147 -3.17 13.95 -14.15
CA ASN A 147 -1.78 13.92 -13.76
C ASN A 147 -1.60 13.15 -12.45
N GLY A 148 -0.44 12.52 -12.29
CA GLY A 148 -0.02 11.90 -11.04
C GLY A 148 1.10 12.68 -10.40
N TYR A 149 1.05 12.82 -9.09
CA TYR A 149 2.21 13.26 -8.32
C TYR A 149 3.07 12.06 -7.98
N ILE A 150 4.38 12.27 -8.00
CA ILE A 150 5.35 11.33 -7.40
C ILE A 150 5.64 11.88 -6.01
N MET A 151 5.39 11.07 -4.97
CA MET A 151 5.69 11.43 -3.60
C MET A 151 6.73 10.48 -3.03
N THR A 152 7.72 11.02 -2.34
CA THR A 152 8.86 10.25 -1.87
C THR A 152 9.18 10.57 -0.41
N LEU A 153 9.44 9.53 0.36
CA LEU A 153 10.00 9.61 1.71
C LEU A 153 11.44 9.12 1.65
N LYS A 154 12.38 10.03 1.82
CA LYS A 154 13.82 9.71 1.83
C LYS A 154 14.27 9.36 3.24
N PHE A 155 15.12 8.37 3.34
CA PHE A 155 15.72 7.96 4.60
C PHE A 155 17.14 8.49 4.68
N ASN A 156 17.46 9.05 5.83
CA ASN A 156 18.84 9.46 6.11
C ASN A 156 19.64 8.22 6.52
N CYS A 157 20.68 7.95 5.77
CA CYS A 157 21.64 6.89 6.13
C CYS A 157 22.73 7.44 7.03
#